data_1263d968d8ebc9025403ff1b87845c16
#
_entry.id   1263d968d8ebc9025403ff1b87845c16
#
_cell.length_a   1.000
_cell.length_b   1.000
_cell.length_c   1.000
_cell.angle_alpha   90.00
_cell.angle_beta   90.00
_cell.angle_gamma   90.00
#
_symmetry.space_group_name_H-M   'P 1'
#
loop_
_entity.id
_entity.type
_entity.pdbx_description
1 polymer ?
#
loop_
_entity_poly.entity_id
_entity_poly.type
_entity_poly.pdbx_seq_one_letter_code
_entity_poly.pdbx_strand_id
1 'polypeptide(L)'
;MAILLRRVQYRRRAPALAPLLALAFMLALAAGSVHAAQQAEREREEAQGYRFQILTGDDSAVTHRITDDLYKRLVPTFAAFRTELAQKRRMLYVAIGPTALRDALSRRCDCVVISAYTSSQVWRTLTARLPKQRRMAMTAIYAEPAPNDQMRLAELLYGRPVRVGVLLGPDTAFLRPVLHEATEIQMYDPGDDLNHTLGSMTRAETLLALPDSDIYNAENVRNILLSTYRRKQGVIGFSADMVKVGALATTYSEIEEINAQVAELAADFVRTGELDPPQFPRYFRTIINEGVASSLDLRVTDAARNFARRAPAVQ
;
A
#
# COMPACT_ATOMS: atom_id res chain seq x y z
N MET A 1 -71.91 89.86 -11.32
CA MET A 1 -72.43 88.75 -10.57
C MET A 1 -71.52 87.56 -10.84
N ALA A 2 -70.47 87.36 -9.95
CA ALA A 2 -69.39 86.35 -10.15
C ALA A 2 -69.52 85.28 -9.06
N ILE A 3 -69.66 84.02 -9.51
CA ILE A 3 -69.72 82.83 -8.60
C ILE A 3 -68.36 82.19 -8.58
N LEU A 4 -67.73 82.22 -7.41
CA LEU A 4 -66.43 81.57 -7.08
C LEU A 4 -66.69 80.06 -6.88
N LEU A 5 -66.12 79.25 -7.69
CA LEU A 5 -66.00 77.79 -7.48
C LEU A 5 -64.71 77.45 -6.77
N ARG A 6 -64.74 76.98 -5.48
CA ARG A 6 -63.69 76.50 -4.69
C ARG A 6 -63.41 75.05 -5.06
N ARG A 7 -62.25 74.77 -5.64
CA ARG A 7 -61.70 73.37 -5.86
C ARG A 7 -61.14 72.83 -4.52
N VAL A 8 -61.76 71.76 -4.02
CA VAL A 8 -61.25 70.98 -2.91
C VAL A 8 -60.24 69.93 -3.49
N GLN A 9 -58.96 70.09 -3.15
CA GLN A 9 -57.94 69.06 -3.47
C GLN A 9 -57.98 67.96 -2.43
N TYR A 10 -58.40 66.77 -2.85
CA TYR A 10 -58.32 65.54 -2.09
C TYR A 10 -56.90 64.95 -2.17
N ARG A 11 -56.09 65.14 -1.14
CA ARG A 11 -54.80 64.48 -0.98
C ARG A 11 -55.06 63.03 -0.58
N ARG A 12 -54.96 62.10 -1.56
CA ARG A 12 -54.92 60.66 -1.27
C ARG A 12 -53.59 60.34 -0.55
N ARG A 13 -53.67 60.03 0.71
CA ARG A 13 -52.58 59.43 1.46
C ARG A 13 -52.46 57.97 0.98
N ALA A 14 -51.39 57.62 0.25
CA ALA A 14 -51.06 56.25 -0.07
C ALA A 14 -50.70 55.50 1.24
N PRO A 15 -51.19 54.24 1.40
CA PRO A 15 -50.89 53.50 2.62
C PRO A 15 -49.39 53.12 2.69
N ALA A 16 -48.80 53.34 3.84
CA ALA A 16 -47.36 53.08 4.16
C ALA A 16 -46.96 51.59 4.13
N LEU A 17 -47.68 50.75 3.39
CA LEU A 17 -47.41 49.30 3.24
C LEU A 17 -46.38 48.94 2.15
N ALA A 18 -46.14 49.86 1.20
CA ALA A 18 -45.20 49.58 0.10
C ALA A 18 -43.75 49.40 0.51
N PRO A 19 -43.15 50.15 1.48
CA PRO A 19 -41.76 49.95 1.87
C PRO A 19 -41.54 48.68 2.70
N LEU A 20 -42.55 48.22 3.47
CA LEU A 20 -42.45 46.96 4.26
C LEU A 20 -42.48 45.72 3.34
N LEU A 21 -43.27 45.72 2.27
CA LEU A 21 -43.29 44.64 1.28
C LEU A 21 -41.99 44.57 0.47
N ALA A 22 -41.38 45.70 0.13
CA ALA A 22 -40.08 45.75 -0.55
C ALA A 22 -38.94 45.23 0.33
N LEU A 23 -38.96 45.56 1.65
CA LEU A 23 -37.95 45.06 2.60
C LEU A 23 -38.08 43.55 2.85
N ALA A 24 -39.31 43.02 2.93
CA ALA A 24 -39.58 41.58 3.06
C ALA A 24 -39.14 40.79 1.81
N PHE A 25 -39.32 41.34 0.62
CA PHE A 25 -38.87 40.75 -0.61
C PHE A 25 -37.36 40.76 -0.76
N MET A 26 -36.67 41.81 -0.36
CA MET A 26 -35.20 41.89 -0.31
C MET A 26 -34.61 40.89 0.70
N LEU A 27 -35.21 40.75 1.89
CA LEU A 27 -34.80 39.74 2.87
C LEU A 27 -35.01 38.29 2.40
N ALA A 28 -36.10 38.03 1.68
CA ALA A 28 -36.38 36.69 1.10
C ALA A 28 -35.37 36.37 0.00
N LEU A 29 -34.97 37.32 -0.86
CA LEU A 29 -33.92 37.14 -1.87
C LEU A 29 -32.53 36.90 -1.23
N ALA A 30 -32.20 37.64 -0.17
CA ALA A 30 -30.95 37.45 0.56
C ALA A 30 -30.90 36.09 1.28
N ALA A 31 -31.99 35.63 1.87
CA ALA A 31 -32.09 34.30 2.47
C ALA A 31 -31.97 33.17 1.44
N GLY A 32 -32.58 33.35 0.26
CA GLY A 32 -32.47 32.41 -0.85
C GLY A 32 -31.04 32.27 -1.39
N SER A 33 -30.32 33.39 -1.50
CA SER A 33 -28.91 33.37 -1.95
C SER A 33 -27.97 32.73 -0.93
N VAL A 34 -28.19 32.91 0.36
CA VAL A 34 -27.42 32.25 1.43
C VAL A 34 -27.69 30.73 1.43
N HIS A 35 -28.93 30.30 1.28
CA HIS A 35 -29.27 28.88 1.18
C HIS A 35 -28.68 28.22 -0.06
N ALA A 36 -28.73 28.89 -1.21
CA ALA A 36 -28.13 28.40 -2.44
C ALA A 36 -26.59 28.30 -2.34
N ALA A 37 -25.95 29.26 -1.68
CA ALA A 37 -24.50 29.22 -1.44
C ALA A 37 -24.09 28.08 -0.48
N GLN A 38 -24.84 27.90 0.61
CA GLN A 38 -24.63 26.79 1.55
C GLN A 38 -24.89 25.42 0.91
N GLN A 39 -25.88 25.33 0.02
CA GLN A 39 -26.17 24.10 -0.69
C GLN A 39 -25.09 23.79 -1.73
N ALA A 40 -24.58 24.79 -2.45
CA ALA A 40 -23.46 24.65 -3.38
C ALA A 40 -22.15 24.28 -2.67
N GLU A 41 -21.94 24.79 -1.44
CA GLU A 41 -20.79 24.45 -0.64
C GLU A 41 -20.85 23.00 -0.11
N ARG A 42 -22.01 22.55 0.38
CA ARG A 42 -22.25 21.14 0.73
C ARG A 42 -22.11 20.20 -0.47
N GLU A 43 -22.62 20.58 -1.65
CA GLU A 43 -22.47 19.81 -2.88
C GLU A 43 -20.99 19.72 -3.32
N ARG A 44 -20.20 20.77 -3.09
CA ARG A 44 -18.74 20.77 -3.31
C ARG A 44 -18.02 19.86 -2.31
N GLU A 45 -18.34 19.94 -1.04
CA GLU A 45 -17.79 19.07 0.01
C GLU A 45 -18.16 17.60 -0.23
N GLU A 46 -19.41 17.31 -0.61
CA GLU A 46 -19.84 15.94 -0.96
C GLU A 46 -19.21 15.42 -2.26
N ALA A 47 -18.88 16.28 -3.22
CA ALA A 47 -18.16 15.93 -4.44
C ALA A 47 -16.64 15.78 -4.19
N GLN A 48 -16.09 16.41 -3.14
CA GLN A 48 -14.72 16.23 -2.71
C GLN A 48 -14.59 14.90 -1.97
N GLY A 49 -13.41 14.28 -2.09
CA GLY A 49 -13.09 13.03 -1.43
C GLY A 49 -12.86 11.89 -2.42
N TYR A 50 -12.81 10.70 -1.87
CA TYR A 50 -12.44 9.51 -2.60
C TYR A 50 -13.51 8.43 -2.48
N ARG A 51 -13.58 7.58 -3.49
CA ARG A 51 -14.24 6.28 -3.44
C ARG A 51 -13.21 5.21 -3.74
N PHE A 52 -13.40 4.00 -3.27
CA PHE A 52 -12.44 2.93 -3.51
C PHE A 52 -13.03 1.80 -4.35
N GLN A 53 -12.14 1.08 -5.02
CA GLN A 53 -12.44 -0.18 -5.67
C GLN A 53 -11.24 -1.12 -5.50
N ILE A 54 -11.51 -2.35 -5.10
CA ILE A 54 -10.51 -3.42 -5.03
C ILE A 54 -10.49 -4.09 -6.41
N LEU A 55 -9.31 -4.22 -6.98
CA LEU A 55 -9.06 -4.90 -8.25
C LEU A 55 -8.33 -6.22 -7.97
N THR A 56 -8.79 -7.30 -8.58
CA THR A 56 -8.22 -8.63 -8.44
C THR A 56 -7.82 -9.19 -9.80
N GLY A 57 -6.85 -10.10 -9.82
CA GLY A 57 -6.41 -10.79 -11.04
C GLY A 57 -7.04 -12.16 -11.23
N ASP A 58 -7.67 -12.71 -10.19
CA ASP A 58 -8.29 -14.02 -10.16
C ASP A 58 -9.46 -14.06 -9.15
N ASP A 59 -10.14 -15.20 -9.09
CA ASP A 59 -11.30 -15.46 -8.22
C ASP A 59 -11.02 -16.62 -7.25
N SER A 60 -9.79 -16.74 -6.77
CA SER A 60 -9.40 -17.78 -5.82
C SER A 60 -9.95 -17.54 -4.41
N ALA A 61 -10.04 -18.59 -3.60
CA ALA A 61 -10.46 -18.50 -2.20
C ALA A 61 -9.55 -17.56 -1.37
N VAL A 62 -8.25 -17.51 -1.72
CA VAL A 62 -7.29 -16.59 -1.08
C VAL A 62 -7.62 -15.14 -1.47
N THR A 63 -7.91 -14.88 -2.73
CA THR A 63 -8.29 -13.55 -3.23
C THR A 63 -9.59 -13.08 -2.58
N HIS A 64 -10.59 -13.95 -2.43
CA HIS A 64 -11.81 -13.64 -1.68
C HIS A 64 -11.53 -13.26 -0.23
N ARG A 65 -10.69 -14.04 0.48
CA ARG A 65 -10.31 -13.72 1.86
C ARG A 65 -9.62 -12.35 1.97
N ILE A 66 -8.72 -12.04 1.03
CA ILE A 66 -8.05 -10.74 0.97
C ILE A 66 -9.06 -9.61 0.77
N THR A 67 -9.95 -9.75 -0.21
CA THR A 67 -10.91 -8.69 -0.58
C THR A 67 -11.96 -8.47 0.51
N ASP A 68 -12.45 -9.52 1.15
CA ASP A 68 -13.44 -9.43 2.23
C ASP A 68 -12.88 -8.69 3.46
N ASP A 69 -11.65 -9.00 3.86
CA ASP A 69 -11.00 -8.31 4.98
C ASP A 69 -10.65 -6.86 4.63
N LEU A 70 -10.12 -6.62 3.42
CA LEU A 70 -9.86 -5.26 2.93
C LEU A 70 -11.13 -4.41 2.87
N TYR A 71 -12.22 -4.96 2.36
CA TYR A 71 -13.48 -4.24 2.26
C TYR A 71 -13.97 -3.79 3.65
N LYS A 72 -13.92 -4.68 4.64
CA LYS A 72 -14.28 -4.35 6.02
C LYS A 72 -13.44 -3.21 6.61
N ARG A 73 -12.14 -3.16 6.29
CA ARG A 73 -11.22 -2.14 6.78
C ARG A 73 -11.36 -0.80 6.06
N LEU A 74 -11.66 -0.83 4.75
CA LEU A 74 -11.73 0.38 3.93
C LEU A 74 -13.08 1.10 4.03
N VAL A 75 -14.17 0.37 4.19
CA VAL A 75 -15.53 0.97 4.27
C VAL A 75 -15.64 2.10 5.29
N PRO A 76 -15.11 2.01 6.53
CA PRO A 76 -15.20 3.11 7.49
C PRO A 76 -14.52 4.39 7.02
N THR A 77 -13.40 4.28 6.29
CA THR A 77 -12.64 5.42 5.77
C THR A 77 -13.36 6.11 4.59
N PHE A 78 -14.04 5.31 3.76
CA PHE A 78 -14.67 5.79 2.54
C PHE A 78 -16.18 5.89 2.69
N ALA A 79 -16.72 6.33 3.81
CA ALA A 79 -18.14 6.42 4.13
C ALA A 79 -19.06 6.38 2.89
N ALA A 80 -19.86 5.32 2.76
CA ALA A 80 -20.62 5.02 1.56
C ALA A 80 -21.79 6.01 1.38
N PHE A 81 -21.55 7.18 0.81
CA PHE A 81 -22.60 8.07 0.37
C PHE A 81 -23.23 7.49 -0.91
N ARG A 82 -24.50 7.11 -0.82
CA ARG A 82 -25.30 6.60 -1.96
C ARG A 82 -25.89 7.71 -2.81
N THR A 83 -25.23 8.85 -2.96
CA THR A 83 -25.69 9.97 -3.77
C THR A 83 -25.01 9.98 -5.14
N GLU A 84 -25.65 10.57 -6.15
CA GLU A 84 -25.05 10.78 -7.47
C GLU A 84 -23.75 11.60 -7.38
N LEU A 85 -23.63 12.48 -6.38
CA LEU A 85 -22.43 13.28 -6.12
C LEU A 85 -21.24 12.42 -5.68
N ALA A 86 -21.48 11.33 -4.93
CA ALA A 86 -20.41 10.39 -4.58
C ALA A 86 -19.79 9.70 -5.80
N GLN A 87 -20.51 9.59 -6.92
CA GLN A 87 -19.98 9.03 -8.15
C GLN A 87 -18.93 9.95 -8.82
N LYS A 88 -18.96 11.24 -8.53
CA LYS A 88 -17.99 12.23 -9.02
C LYS A 88 -16.66 12.23 -8.24
N ARG A 89 -16.60 11.54 -7.09
CA ARG A 89 -15.38 11.46 -6.27
C ARG A 89 -14.26 10.75 -7.01
N ARG A 90 -13.03 11.19 -6.75
CA ARG A 90 -11.82 10.58 -7.30
C ARG A 90 -11.69 9.12 -6.87
N MET A 91 -11.29 8.24 -7.80
CA MET A 91 -11.19 6.81 -7.53
C MET A 91 -9.84 6.48 -6.90
N LEU A 92 -9.86 5.69 -5.81
CA LEU A 92 -8.72 5.00 -5.25
C LEU A 92 -8.86 3.50 -5.57
N TYR A 93 -7.91 2.96 -6.33
CA TYR A 93 -7.84 1.53 -6.64
C TYR A 93 -6.88 0.84 -5.68
N VAL A 94 -7.32 -0.25 -5.07
CA VAL A 94 -6.44 -1.20 -4.37
C VAL A 94 -6.25 -2.39 -5.29
N ALA A 95 -5.05 -2.55 -5.83
CA ALA A 95 -4.71 -3.60 -6.80
C ALA A 95 -4.03 -4.77 -6.10
N ILE A 96 -4.68 -5.94 -6.12
CA ILE A 96 -4.23 -7.17 -5.46
C ILE A 96 -3.46 -8.04 -6.45
N GLY A 97 -2.15 -8.07 -6.28
CA GLY A 97 -1.23 -8.84 -7.11
C GLY A 97 -0.90 -8.19 -8.46
N PRO A 98 0.02 -8.81 -9.22
CA PRO A 98 0.61 -8.19 -10.41
C PRO A 98 -0.37 -8.04 -11.57
N THR A 99 -1.37 -8.91 -11.70
CA THR A 99 -2.37 -8.82 -12.78
C THR A 99 -3.32 -7.64 -12.56
N ALA A 100 -3.83 -7.48 -11.34
CA ALA A 100 -4.67 -6.33 -10.97
C ALA A 100 -3.90 -5.01 -11.06
N LEU A 101 -2.60 -5.02 -10.71
CA LEU A 101 -1.75 -3.85 -10.88
C LEU A 101 -1.62 -3.47 -12.36
N ARG A 102 -1.39 -4.43 -13.27
CA ARG A 102 -1.34 -4.14 -14.72
C ARG A 102 -2.65 -3.56 -15.23
N ASP A 103 -3.80 -4.09 -14.77
CA ASP A 103 -5.11 -3.52 -15.11
C ASP A 103 -5.24 -2.09 -14.60
N ALA A 104 -4.95 -1.83 -13.31
CA ALA A 104 -4.99 -0.48 -12.75
C ALA A 104 -4.10 0.49 -13.54
N LEU A 105 -2.88 0.07 -13.87
CA LEU A 105 -1.92 0.88 -14.63
C LEU A 105 -2.31 1.10 -16.10
N SER A 106 -3.17 0.30 -16.69
CA SER A 106 -3.68 0.51 -18.04
C SER A 106 -4.73 1.63 -18.13
N ARG A 107 -5.37 1.95 -17.00
CA ARG A 107 -6.46 2.94 -16.93
C ARG A 107 -5.95 4.35 -17.16
N ARG A 108 -6.67 5.14 -17.95
CA ARG A 108 -6.38 6.57 -18.17
C ARG A 108 -7.28 7.40 -17.25
N CYS A 109 -6.90 7.54 -15.99
CA CYS A 109 -7.69 8.26 -15.01
C CYS A 109 -6.84 9.20 -14.16
N ASP A 110 -7.47 10.22 -13.62
CA ASP A 110 -6.95 10.95 -12.46
C ASP A 110 -7.36 10.19 -11.19
N CYS A 111 -6.62 9.15 -10.89
CA CYS A 111 -6.92 8.21 -9.82
C CYS A 111 -5.69 7.92 -8.97
N VAL A 112 -5.89 7.22 -7.88
CA VAL A 112 -4.85 6.76 -6.97
C VAL A 112 -4.78 5.25 -7.04
N VAL A 113 -3.58 4.68 -7.01
CA VAL A 113 -3.37 3.23 -7.00
C VAL A 113 -2.51 2.85 -5.82
N ILE A 114 -3.04 2.01 -4.94
CA ILE A 114 -2.29 1.29 -3.91
C ILE A 114 -2.16 -0.15 -4.36
N SER A 115 -0.94 -0.59 -4.65
CA SER A 115 -0.66 -1.99 -4.96
C SER A 115 -0.34 -2.77 -3.70
N ALA A 116 -0.88 -3.99 -3.57
CA ALA A 116 -0.52 -4.93 -2.54
C ALA A 116 -0.29 -6.32 -3.13
N TYR A 117 0.43 -7.19 -2.42
CA TYR A 117 0.73 -8.57 -2.85
C TYR A 117 1.50 -8.65 -4.18
N THR A 118 2.25 -7.61 -4.51
CA THR A 118 3.15 -7.57 -5.68
C THR A 118 4.58 -7.35 -5.17
N SER A 119 5.53 -8.13 -5.64
CA SER A 119 6.94 -7.96 -5.24
C SER A 119 7.50 -6.62 -5.69
N SER A 120 8.50 -6.13 -4.97
CA SER A 120 9.19 -4.86 -5.30
C SER A 120 9.78 -4.88 -6.71
N GLN A 121 10.34 -6.01 -7.13
CA GLN A 121 10.86 -6.24 -8.47
C GLN A 121 9.77 -6.05 -9.54
N VAL A 122 8.64 -6.75 -9.39
CA VAL A 122 7.52 -6.67 -10.35
C VAL A 122 6.89 -5.28 -10.35
N TRP A 123 6.73 -4.66 -9.17
CA TRP A 123 6.27 -3.28 -9.07
C TRP A 123 7.16 -2.33 -9.90
N ARG A 124 8.47 -2.39 -9.72
CA ARG A 124 9.42 -1.56 -10.47
C ARG A 124 9.34 -1.80 -11.98
N THR A 125 9.33 -3.06 -12.40
CA THR A 125 9.25 -3.41 -13.82
C THR A 125 7.98 -2.86 -14.47
N LEU A 126 6.83 -2.93 -13.79
CA LEU A 126 5.57 -2.43 -14.31
C LEU A 126 5.50 -0.90 -14.30
N THR A 127 6.02 -0.25 -13.27
CA THR A 127 5.95 1.21 -13.13
C THR A 127 7.01 1.95 -13.93
N ALA A 128 8.19 1.36 -14.16
CA ALA A 128 9.26 1.97 -14.97
C ALA A 128 8.84 2.23 -16.43
N ARG A 129 7.86 1.50 -16.95
CA ARG A 129 7.34 1.63 -18.30
C ARG A 129 6.28 2.73 -18.46
N LEU A 130 5.90 3.39 -17.36
CA LEU A 130 4.84 4.39 -17.39
C LEU A 130 5.37 5.74 -17.89
N PRO A 131 4.57 6.47 -18.71
CA PRO A 131 4.91 7.82 -19.12
C PRO A 131 5.01 8.76 -17.91
N LYS A 132 6.07 9.58 -17.83
CA LYS A 132 6.32 10.53 -16.73
C LYS A 132 5.20 11.58 -16.53
N GLN A 133 4.34 11.79 -17.52
CA GLN A 133 3.26 12.80 -17.51
C GLN A 133 1.93 12.27 -16.97
N ARG A 134 1.88 11.06 -16.41
CA ARG A 134 0.64 10.52 -15.85
C ARG A 134 0.21 11.27 -14.59
N ARG A 135 -1.10 11.58 -14.51
CA ARG A 135 -1.73 12.18 -13.31
C ARG A 135 -2.09 11.16 -12.23
N MET A 136 -1.73 9.89 -12.41
CA MET A 136 -2.01 8.83 -11.48
C MET A 136 -0.99 8.85 -10.34
N ALA A 137 -1.44 9.08 -9.12
CA ALA A 137 -0.62 8.88 -7.93
C ALA A 137 -0.59 7.38 -7.59
N MET A 138 0.57 6.84 -7.21
CA MET A 138 0.70 5.41 -6.96
C MET A 138 1.71 5.08 -5.87
N THR A 139 1.39 4.04 -5.10
CA THR A 139 2.28 3.45 -4.11
C THR A 139 2.07 1.95 -4.00
N ALA A 140 2.88 1.27 -3.17
CA ALA A 140 2.78 -0.15 -2.97
C ALA A 140 3.14 -0.57 -1.53
N ILE A 141 2.53 -1.66 -1.09
CA ILE A 141 3.04 -2.49 -0.01
C ILE A 141 3.51 -3.79 -0.67
N TYR A 142 4.82 -4.04 -0.62
CA TYR A 142 5.43 -5.18 -1.30
C TYR A 142 4.98 -6.51 -0.69
N ALA A 143 5.07 -7.58 -1.47
CA ALA A 143 4.69 -8.92 -1.01
C ALA A 143 5.74 -9.55 -0.10
N GLU A 144 7.01 -9.21 -0.32
CA GLU A 144 8.14 -9.78 0.40
C GLU A 144 8.49 -8.99 1.67
N PRO A 145 9.14 -9.64 2.65
CA PRO A 145 9.61 -9.01 3.87
C PRO A 145 10.68 -7.94 3.63
N ALA A 146 10.79 -6.99 4.57
CA ALA A 146 11.85 -6.00 4.55
C ALA A 146 13.24 -6.66 4.75
N PRO A 147 14.23 -6.39 3.90
CA PRO A 147 15.58 -6.97 4.04
C PRO A 147 16.21 -6.73 5.41
N ASN A 148 16.02 -5.55 6.00
CA ASN A 148 16.55 -5.21 7.33
C ASN A 148 15.94 -6.08 8.44
N ASP A 149 14.62 -6.37 8.38
CA ASP A 149 13.99 -7.27 9.36
C ASP A 149 14.51 -8.71 9.19
N GLN A 150 14.81 -9.13 7.98
CA GLN A 150 15.41 -10.43 7.70
C GLN A 150 16.85 -10.53 8.22
N MET A 151 17.66 -9.50 8.03
CA MET A 151 19.03 -9.45 8.59
C MET A 151 18.98 -9.46 10.13
N ARG A 152 18.06 -8.73 10.72
CA ARG A 152 17.86 -8.75 12.17
C ARG A 152 17.42 -10.13 12.69
N LEU A 153 16.57 -10.83 11.96
CA LEU A 153 16.19 -12.21 12.27
C LEU A 153 17.43 -13.14 12.25
N ALA A 154 18.31 -12.98 11.24
CA ALA A 154 19.56 -13.74 11.17
C ALA A 154 20.42 -13.53 12.43
N GLU A 155 20.61 -12.29 12.86
CA GLU A 155 21.37 -12.00 14.11
C GLU A 155 20.75 -12.66 15.36
N LEU A 156 19.41 -12.63 15.46
CA LEU A 156 18.71 -13.27 16.58
C LEU A 156 18.87 -14.79 16.59
N LEU A 157 18.90 -15.42 15.41
CA LEU A 157 19.12 -16.87 15.27
C LEU A 157 20.55 -17.28 15.61
N TYR A 158 21.54 -16.46 15.22
CA TYR A 158 22.94 -16.72 15.50
C TYR A 158 23.38 -16.23 16.90
N GLY A 159 22.52 -15.43 17.58
CA GLY A 159 22.81 -14.86 18.90
C GLY A 159 23.95 -13.83 18.91
N ARG A 160 24.37 -13.34 17.74
CA ARG A 160 25.47 -12.38 17.53
C ARG A 160 25.33 -11.71 16.17
N PRO A 161 26.07 -10.63 15.89
CA PRO A 161 26.22 -10.12 14.54
C PRO A 161 26.71 -11.24 13.60
N VAL A 162 26.09 -11.38 12.45
CA VAL A 162 26.34 -12.44 11.48
C VAL A 162 26.67 -11.83 10.11
N ARG A 163 27.62 -12.45 9.42
CA ARG A 163 28.00 -12.03 8.07
C ARG A 163 26.98 -12.56 7.07
N VAL A 164 26.22 -11.66 6.50
CA VAL A 164 25.15 -11.97 5.56
C VAL A 164 25.67 -11.86 4.12
N GLY A 165 25.49 -12.91 3.32
CA GLY A 165 25.70 -12.90 1.88
C GLY A 165 24.39 -12.66 1.14
N VAL A 166 24.45 -11.93 0.04
CA VAL A 166 23.28 -11.67 -0.82
C VAL A 166 23.67 -11.82 -2.29
N LEU A 167 22.84 -12.54 -3.05
CA LEU A 167 22.90 -12.54 -4.52
C LEU A 167 21.89 -11.55 -5.06
N LEU A 168 22.32 -10.68 -5.95
CA LEU A 168 21.48 -9.74 -6.68
C LEU A 168 21.58 -9.99 -8.19
N GLY A 169 20.46 -10.21 -8.82
CA GLY A 169 20.36 -10.14 -10.27
C GLY A 169 20.12 -8.70 -10.77
N PRO A 170 20.07 -8.49 -12.09
CA PRO A 170 19.79 -7.17 -12.67
C PRO A 170 18.49 -6.54 -12.15
N ASP A 171 17.47 -7.34 -11.95
CA ASP A 171 16.14 -6.91 -11.51
C ASP A 171 16.06 -6.56 -10.01
N THR A 172 16.97 -7.08 -9.20
CA THR A 172 17.04 -6.83 -7.75
C THR A 172 18.19 -5.91 -7.34
N ALA A 173 19.06 -5.52 -8.27
CA ALA A 173 20.20 -4.63 -8.01
C ALA A 173 19.81 -3.30 -7.32
N PHE A 174 18.59 -2.82 -7.52
CA PHE A 174 18.07 -1.61 -6.87
C PHE A 174 17.93 -1.75 -5.35
N LEU A 175 17.92 -2.95 -4.80
CA LEU A 175 17.87 -3.21 -3.35
C LEU A 175 19.25 -3.00 -2.67
N ARG A 176 20.32 -2.85 -3.44
CA ARG A 176 21.67 -2.65 -2.90
C ARG A 176 21.77 -1.56 -1.82
N PRO A 177 21.09 -0.39 -1.95
CA PRO A 177 21.15 0.64 -0.91
C PRO A 177 20.54 0.24 0.43
N VAL A 178 19.54 -0.67 0.45
CA VAL A 178 18.91 -1.17 1.68
C VAL A 178 19.64 -2.36 2.29
N LEU A 179 20.68 -2.85 1.62
CA LEU A 179 21.52 -3.98 2.03
C LEU A 179 22.89 -3.52 2.55
N HIS A 180 23.01 -2.28 2.99
CA HIS A 180 24.29 -1.71 3.42
C HIS A 180 24.94 -2.43 4.61
N GLU A 181 24.16 -3.15 5.40
CA GLU A 181 24.64 -3.99 6.52
C GLU A 181 25.06 -5.40 6.06
N ALA A 182 24.72 -5.80 4.83
CA ALA A 182 25.14 -7.09 4.31
C ALA A 182 26.67 -7.11 4.09
N THR A 183 27.29 -8.20 4.50
CA THR A 183 28.75 -8.34 4.48
C THR A 183 29.29 -8.57 3.09
N GLU A 184 28.55 -9.31 2.27
CA GLU A 184 29.00 -9.77 0.96
C GLU A 184 27.85 -9.75 -0.04
N ILE A 185 27.96 -8.87 -1.04
CA ILE A 185 26.96 -8.76 -2.10
C ILE A 185 27.64 -9.16 -3.41
N GLN A 186 27.11 -10.21 -4.04
CA GLN A 186 27.54 -10.69 -5.34
C GLN A 186 26.46 -10.40 -6.39
N MET A 187 26.89 -9.89 -7.53
CA MET A 187 26.02 -9.79 -8.69
C MET A 187 25.96 -11.13 -9.42
N TYR A 188 24.80 -11.49 -9.86
CA TYR A 188 24.54 -12.69 -10.65
C TYR A 188 23.89 -12.30 -11.97
N ASP A 189 24.52 -12.65 -13.07
CA ASP A 189 23.94 -12.47 -14.40
C ASP A 189 23.29 -13.79 -14.88
N PRO A 190 22.11 -13.73 -15.52
CA PRO A 190 21.50 -14.93 -16.11
C PRO A 190 22.45 -15.63 -17.08
N GLY A 191 22.81 -16.88 -16.77
CA GLY A 191 23.81 -17.65 -17.53
C GLY A 191 25.11 -17.92 -16.78
N ASP A 192 25.35 -17.24 -15.66
CA ASP A 192 26.46 -17.56 -14.77
C ASP A 192 26.26 -18.93 -14.10
N ASP A 193 27.37 -19.57 -13.72
CA ASP A 193 27.29 -20.74 -12.84
C ASP A 193 26.93 -20.32 -11.40
N LEU A 194 25.67 -20.56 -11.05
CA LEU A 194 25.13 -20.23 -9.72
C LEU A 194 25.95 -20.88 -8.58
N ASN A 195 26.43 -22.12 -8.76
CA ASN A 195 27.21 -22.79 -7.73
C ASN A 195 28.60 -22.15 -7.56
N HIS A 196 29.17 -21.69 -8.66
CA HIS A 196 30.43 -20.94 -8.62
C HIS A 196 30.25 -19.60 -7.90
N THR A 197 29.20 -18.87 -8.24
CA THR A 197 28.88 -17.58 -7.61
C THR A 197 28.59 -17.74 -6.11
N LEU A 198 27.82 -18.75 -5.72
CA LEU A 198 27.59 -19.10 -4.32
C LEU A 198 28.90 -19.50 -3.60
N GLY A 199 29.78 -20.23 -4.30
CA GLY A 199 31.07 -20.68 -3.79
C GLY A 199 32.06 -19.54 -3.53
N SER A 200 31.97 -18.46 -4.30
CA SER A 200 32.81 -17.27 -4.14
C SER A 200 32.50 -16.47 -2.87
N MET A 201 31.29 -16.61 -2.31
CA MET A 201 30.88 -15.95 -1.06
C MET A 201 31.45 -16.65 0.17
N THR A 202 32.76 -16.55 0.34
CA THR A 202 33.52 -17.31 1.38
C THR A 202 33.41 -16.72 2.77
N ARG A 203 33.02 -15.46 2.89
CA ARG A 203 32.91 -14.77 4.20
C ARG A 203 31.51 -14.84 4.78
N ALA A 204 30.48 -15.12 3.95
CA ALA A 204 29.11 -15.19 4.39
C ALA A 204 28.88 -16.42 5.29
N GLU A 205 28.23 -16.21 6.42
CA GLU A 205 27.80 -17.27 7.36
C GLU A 205 26.34 -17.67 7.12
N THR A 206 25.57 -16.78 6.55
CA THR A 206 24.18 -17.02 6.15
C THR A 206 23.89 -16.31 4.83
N LEU A 207 22.99 -16.87 4.03
CA LEU A 207 22.51 -16.26 2.79
C LEU A 207 21.15 -15.60 3.03
N LEU A 208 20.99 -14.35 2.64
CA LEU A 208 19.71 -13.69 2.54
C LEU A 208 19.17 -13.84 1.10
N ALA A 209 18.08 -14.56 0.96
CA ALA A 209 17.37 -14.68 -0.30
C ALA A 209 16.42 -13.50 -0.51
N LEU A 210 16.39 -12.98 -1.73
CA LEU A 210 15.46 -11.93 -2.17
C LEU A 210 14.63 -12.45 -3.35
N PRO A 211 13.43 -11.93 -3.60
CA PRO A 211 12.57 -12.41 -4.67
C PRO A 211 13.11 -12.00 -6.05
N ASP A 212 13.98 -12.81 -6.58
CA ASP A 212 14.57 -12.70 -7.91
C ASP A 212 14.30 -14.00 -8.68
N SER A 213 13.57 -13.91 -9.78
CA SER A 213 13.12 -15.09 -10.54
C SER A 213 14.23 -15.80 -11.28
N ASP A 214 15.33 -15.13 -11.60
CA ASP A 214 16.47 -15.73 -12.27
C ASP A 214 17.35 -16.51 -11.28
N ILE A 215 17.37 -16.07 -10.02
CA ILE A 215 18.15 -16.71 -8.96
C ILE A 215 17.31 -17.74 -8.20
N TYR A 216 16.12 -17.38 -7.73
CA TYR A 216 15.29 -18.18 -6.83
C TYR A 216 14.05 -18.78 -7.52
N ASN A 217 14.24 -19.42 -8.65
CA ASN A 217 13.20 -20.23 -9.31
C ASN A 217 13.12 -21.64 -8.68
N ALA A 218 12.14 -22.43 -9.08
CA ALA A 218 11.88 -23.76 -8.52
C ALA A 218 13.05 -24.73 -8.64
N GLU A 219 13.84 -24.63 -9.69
CA GLU A 219 15.04 -25.47 -9.94
C GLU A 219 16.21 -25.03 -9.05
N ASN A 220 16.49 -23.73 -9.05
CA ASN A 220 17.65 -23.16 -8.35
C ASN A 220 17.50 -23.19 -6.83
N VAL A 221 16.29 -22.96 -6.29
CA VAL A 221 16.05 -22.93 -4.83
C VAL A 221 16.57 -24.22 -4.18
N ARG A 222 16.29 -25.38 -4.74
CA ARG A 222 16.78 -26.66 -4.21
C ARG A 222 18.31 -26.73 -4.20
N ASN A 223 18.94 -26.31 -5.30
CA ASN A 223 20.39 -26.31 -5.43
C ASN A 223 21.06 -25.33 -4.46
N ILE A 224 20.49 -24.14 -4.28
CA ILE A 224 20.94 -23.13 -3.32
C ILE A 224 20.90 -23.71 -1.90
N LEU A 225 19.76 -24.27 -1.48
CA LEU A 225 19.58 -24.85 -0.16
C LEU A 225 20.56 -25.99 0.11
N LEU A 226 20.77 -26.90 -0.84
CA LEU A 226 21.73 -27.98 -0.70
C LEU A 226 23.18 -27.49 -0.66
N SER A 227 23.53 -26.53 -1.51
CA SER A 227 24.87 -25.97 -1.61
C SER A 227 25.26 -25.19 -0.36
N THR A 228 24.35 -24.37 0.18
CA THR A 228 24.55 -23.63 1.42
C THR A 228 24.60 -24.55 2.64
N TYR A 229 23.70 -25.55 2.70
CA TYR A 229 23.68 -26.54 3.78
C TYR A 229 25.02 -27.30 3.90
N ARG A 230 25.61 -27.75 2.77
CA ARG A 230 26.91 -28.42 2.75
C ARG A 230 28.03 -27.54 3.30
N ARG A 231 27.89 -26.24 3.24
CA ARG A 231 28.85 -25.24 3.78
C ARG A 231 28.51 -24.77 5.19
N LYS A 232 27.53 -25.40 5.84
CA LYS A 232 27.05 -24.98 7.17
C LYS A 232 26.52 -23.53 7.17
N GLN A 233 25.96 -23.08 6.07
CA GLN A 233 25.34 -21.75 5.91
C GLN A 233 23.82 -21.87 5.97
N GLY A 234 23.17 -21.07 6.81
CA GLY A 234 21.71 -20.92 6.81
C GLY A 234 21.24 -20.11 5.61
N VAL A 235 19.97 -20.27 5.23
CA VAL A 235 19.32 -19.40 4.27
C VAL A 235 18.13 -18.71 4.95
N ILE A 236 18.15 -17.38 4.98
CA ILE A 236 16.97 -16.59 5.36
C ILE A 236 16.16 -16.38 4.09
N GLY A 237 14.96 -16.94 4.05
CA GLY A 237 14.08 -16.92 2.89
C GLY A 237 13.27 -15.62 2.81
N PHE A 238 12.54 -15.45 1.72
CA PHE A 238 11.58 -14.35 1.55
C PHE A 238 10.11 -14.82 1.59
N SER A 239 9.86 -16.08 1.91
CA SER A 239 8.51 -16.63 2.04
C SER A 239 8.47 -17.81 3.00
N ALA A 240 7.30 -18.05 3.62
CA ALA A 240 7.07 -19.20 4.47
C ALA A 240 7.28 -20.54 3.72
N ASP A 241 7.01 -20.58 2.40
CA ASP A 241 7.20 -21.79 1.60
C ASP A 241 8.69 -22.12 1.43
N MET A 242 9.58 -21.15 1.34
CA MET A 242 11.02 -21.42 1.37
C MET A 242 11.46 -22.11 2.66
N VAL A 243 10.87 -21.76 3.80
CA VAL A 243 11.17 -22.40 5.09
C VAL A 243 10.68 -23.85 5.11
N LYS A 244 9.50 -24.13 4.52
CA LYS A 244 8.97 -25.51 4.38
C LYS A 244 9.87 -26.39 3.53
N VAL A 245 10.54 -25.82 2.51
CA VAL A 245 11.43 -26.59 1.62
C VAL A 245 12.90 -26.59 2.07
N GLY A 246 13.23 -25.99 3.22
CA GLY A 246 14.55 -26.13 3.86
C GLY A 246 15.32 -24.85 4.12
N ALA A 247 14.76 -23.66 3.91
CA ALA A 247 15.38 -22.43 4.43
C ALA A 247 15.36 -22.43 5.97
N LEU A 248 16.30 -21.73 6.58
CA LEU A 248 16.44 -21.63 8.05
C LEU A 248 15.25 -20.90 8.70
N ALA A 249 14.89 -19.75 8.15
CA ALA A 249 13.82 -18.92 8.69
C ALA A 249 13.40 -17.85 7.69
N THR A 250 12.28 -17.18 7.98
CA THR A 250 11.87 -15.93 7.35
C THR A 250 10.95 -15.14 8.29
N THR A 251 10.88 -13.83 8.11
CA THR A 251 9.69 -13.09 8.50
C THR A 251 8.65 -13.14 7.38
N TYR A 252 7.38 -13.07 7.70
CA TYR A 252 6.29 -13.06 6.71
C TYR A 252 5.11 -12.29 7.29
N SER A 253 4.27 -11.74 6.42
CA SER A 253 3.05 -11.06 6.82
C SER A 253 1.83 -11.90 6.49
N GLU A 254 0.89 -11.97 7.41
CA GLU A 254 -0.42 -12.54 7.13
C GLU A 254 -1.29 -11.58 6.31
N ILE A 255 -2.36 -12.11 5.72
CA ILE A 255 -3.30 -11.32 4.92
C ILE A 255 -3.80 -10.11 5.71
N GLU A 256 -4.20 -10.33 6.95
CA GLU A 256 -4.76 -9.32 7.84
C GLU A 256 -3.73 -8.22 8.19
N GLU A 257 -2.45 -8.54 8.20
CA GLU A 257 -1.34 -7.61 8.48
C GLU A 257 -1.02 -6.72 7.27
N ILE A 258 -0.99 -7.29 6.06
CA ILE A 258 -0.87 -6.51 4.81
C ILE A 258 -2.09 -5.60 4.63
N ASN A 259 -3.29 -6.14 4.81
CA ASN A 259 -4.54 -5.40 4.65
C ASN A 259 -4.68 -4.25 5.67
N ALA A 260 -4.22 -4.45 6.91
CA ALA A 260 -4.17 -3.39 7.91
C ALA A 260 -3.31 -2.22 7.42
N GLN A 261 -2.11 -2.51 6.91
CA GLN A 261 -1.21 -1.48 6.40
C GLN A 261 -1.77 -0.79 5.15
N VAL A 262 -2.47 -1.52 4.25
CA VAL A 262 -3.18 -0.92 3.09
C VAL A 262 -4.25 0.05 3.56
N ALA A 263 -5.04 -0.34 4.57
CA ALA A 263 -6.11 0.50 5.10
C ALA A 263 -5.56 1.76 5.79
N GLU A 264 -4.48 1.64 6.58
CA GLU A 264 -3.77 2.77 7.18
C GLU A 264 -3.27 3.74 6.11
N LEU A 265 -2.59 3.23 5.08
CA LEU A 265 -2.05 4.03 3.98
C LEU A 265 -3.17 4.75 3.20
N ALA A 266 -4.31 4.07 2.98
CA ALA A 266 -5.46 4.66 2.33
C ALA A 266 -6.12 5.75 3.20
N ALA A 267 -6.24 5.52 4.51
CA ALA A 267 -6.79 6.48 5.46
C ALA A 267 -5.93 7.73 5.58
N ASP A 268 -4.60 7.55 5.67
CA ASP A 268 -3.64 8.65 5.72
C ASP A 268 -3.69 9.49 4.45
N PHE A 269 -3.74 8.84 3.29
CA PHE A 269 -3.89 9.53 2.01
C PHE A 269 -5.21 10.31 1.92
N VAL A 270 -6.33 9.73 2.33
CA VAL A 270 -7.64 10.43 2.32
C VAL A 270 -7.61 11.66 3.23
N ARG A 271 -6.92 11.58 4.36
CA ARG A 271 -6.81 12.66 5.33
C ARG A 271 -5.84 13.77 4.92
N THR A 272 -4.69 13.42 4.32
CA THR A 272 -3.59 14.36 4.05
C THR A 272 -3.50 14.78 2.58
N GLY A 273 -4.00 13.96 1.66
CA GLY A 273 -3.76 14.09 0.22
C GLY A 273 -2.35 13.66 -0.22
N GLU A 274 -1.50 13.25 0.71
CA GLU A 274 -0.13 12.81 0.46
C GLU A 274 -0.05 11.30 0.46
N LEU A 275 0.64 10.73 -0.53
CA LEU A 275 0.81 9.30 -0.69
C LEU A 275 2.25 8.92 -0.35
N ASP A 276 2.42 8.11 0.67
CA ASP A 276 3.72 7.57 1.05
C ASP A 276 4.38 6.81 -0.10
N PRO A 277 5.72 6.80 -0.19
CA PRO A 277 6.43 6.01 -1.19
C PRO A 277 6.17 4.52 -1.02
N PRO A 278 6.43 3.71 -2.07
CA PRO A 278 6.35 2.25 -1.97
C PRO A 278 7.21 1.71 -0.84
N GLN A 279 6.67 0.77 -0.07
CA GLN A 279 7.27 0.27 1.17
C GLN A 279 7.12 -1.24 1.34
N PHE A 280 7.99 -1.83 2.17
CA PHE A 280 7.88 -3.21 2.62
C PHE A 280 6.79 -3.34 3.69
N PRO A 281 6.29 -4.58 3.94
CA PRO A 281 5.37 -4.84 5.04
C PRO A 281 5.96 -4.38 6.37
N ARG A 282 5.17 -3.63 7.12
CA ARG A 282 5.53 -3.13 8.45
C ARG A 282 5.23 -4.15 9.54
N TYR A 283 4.15 -4.90 9.34
CA TYR A 283 3.66 -5.91 10.26
C TYR A 283 4.07 -7.30 9.78
N PHE A 284 4.62 -8.11 10.66
CA PHE A 284 5.14 -9.41 10.29
C PHE A 284 5.21 -10.37 11.49
N ARG A 285 5.37 -11.63 11.21
CA ARG A 285 5.66 -12.74 12.11
C ARG A 285 6.90 -13.49 11.64
N THR A 286 7.42 -14.35 12.49
CA THR A 286 8.58 -15.20 12.17
C THR A 286 8.17 -16.67 12.08
N ILE A 287 8.72 -17.36 11.11
CA ILE A 287 8.70 -18.82 11.01
C ILE A 287 10.14 -19.34 10.93
N ILE A 288 10.47 -20.39 11.69
CA ILE A 288 11.78 -20.97 11.80
C ILE A 288 11.70 -22.48 11.53
N ASN A 289 12.61 -22.99 10.74
CA ASN A 289 12.80 -24.43 10.58
C ASN A 289 13.77 -24.93 11.66
N GLU A 290 13.22 -25.45 12.75
CA GLU A 290 13.99 -25.90 13.91
C GLU A 290 14.92 -27.07 13.55
N GLY A 291 14.55 -27.93 12.59
CA GLY A 291 15.40 -29.00 12.10
C GLY A 291 16.67 -28.48 11.41
N VAL A 292 16.49 -27.46 10.55
CA VAL A 292 17.64 -26.78 9.91
C VAL A 292 18.48 -26.04 10.94
N ALA A 293 17.86 -25.30 11.88
CA ALA A 293 18.58 -24.62 12.94
C ALA A 293 19.45 -25.59 13.77
N SER A 294 18.88 -26.72 14.19
CA SER A 294 19.60 -27.76 14.92
C SER A 294 20.76 -28.34 14.12
N SER A 295 20.60 -28.57 12.81
CA SER A 295 21.66 -29.07 11.94
C SER A 295 22.81 -28.09 11.71
N LEU A 296 22.57 -26.82 11.95
CA LEU A 296 23.55 -25.72 11.91
C LEU A 296 24.12 -25.40 13.29
N ASP A 297 23.81 -26.21 14.31
CA ASP A 297 24.21 -26.00 15.70
C ASP A 297 23.69 -24.67 16.29
N LEU A 298 22.57 -24.15 15.80
CA LEU A 298 21.95 -22.92 16.25
C LEU A 298 20.91 -23.21 17.34
N ARG A 299 21.02 -22.49 18.46
CA ARG A 299 20.02 -22.52 19.53
C ARG A 299 18.95 -21.47 19.30
N VAL A 300 17.77 -21.89 18.86
CA VAL A 300 16.63 -20.98 18.67
C VAL A 300 16.16 -20.45 20.03
N THR A 301 16.26 -19.14 20.21
CA THR A 301 15.84 -18.44 21.45
C THR A 301 14.38 -17.95 21.32
N ASP A 302 13.77 -17.63 22.47
CA ASP A 302 12.43 -17.02 22.47
C ASP A 302 12.44 -15.64 21.81
N ALA A 303 13.55 -14.91 21.86
CA ALA A 303 13.71 -13.65 21.12
C ALA A 303 13.59 -13.85 19.61
N ALA A 304 14.17 -14.92 19.06
CA ALA A 304 14.04 -15.25 17.64
C ALA A 304 12.62 -15.73 17.30
N ARG A 305 12.03 -16.62 18.12
CA ARG A 305 10.66 -17.14 17.90
C ARG A 305 9.59 -16.05 17.94
N ASN A 306 9.73 -15.09 18.86
CA ASN A 306 8.78 -14.02 19.09
C ASN A 306 9.12 -12.74 18.34
N PHE A 307 10.08 -12.78 17.43
CA PHE A 307 10.42 -11.63 16.60
C PHE A 307 9.27 -11.35 15.63
N ALA A 308 8.47 -10.35 15.96
CA ALA A 308 7.26 -9.99 15.23
C ALA A 308 6.92 -8.52 15.47
N ARG A 309 6.20 -7.94 14.54
CA ARG A 309 5.54 -6.63 14.69
C ARG A 309 4.08 -6.80 14.26
N ARG A 310 3.17 -6.73 15.23
CA ARG A 310 1.75 -6.99 14.99
C ARG A 310 1.01 -5.73 14.57
N ALA A 311 0.06 -5.89 13.66
CA ALA A 311 -0.89 -4.84 13.32
C ALA A 311 -1.78 -4.50 14.53
N PRO A 312 -2.26 -3.24 14.64
CA PRO A 312 -3.28 -2.88 15.61
C PRO A 312 -4.53 -3.76 15.43
N ALA A 313 -5.18 -4.09 16.54
CA ALA A 313 -6.47 -4.79 16.48
C ALA A 313 -7.49 -3.90 15.75
N VAL A 314 -8.34 -4.52 14.94
CA VAL A 314 -9.48 -3.82 14.33
C VAL A 314 -10.44 -3.47 15.48
N GLN A 315 -10.67 -2.17 15.69
CA GLN A 315 -11.68 -1.68 16.64
C GLN A 315 -13.08 -1.80 16.05
#